data_c819533af478662702898421c6980087
#
_entry.id   c819533af478662702898421c6980087
#
_cell.length_a   1.000
_cell.length_b   1.000
_cell.length_c   1.000
_cell.angle_alpha   90.00
_cell.angle_beta   90.00
_cell.angle_gamma   90.00
#
_symmetry.space_group_name_H-M   'P 1'
#
loop_
_entity.id
_entity.type
_entity.pdbx_description
1 polymer ?
#
loop_
_entity_poly.entity_id
_entity_poly.type
_entity_poly.pdbx_seq_one_letter_code
_entity_poly.pdbx_strand_id
1 'polypeptide(L)'
;MNSIKSIISICVMVAIAQLGLAHINPNLAPKSNGGNDNSDFNTSLREDCLEAINTTNLNINNVRALLQVGGDVWWDLDNGSYVVPKQASREDEVSAIFSGSVWVGGLTPSGSIKLAAGPNGAYYGRQGAVDWYSGPLDVEGITDKPICDDWNTFFKVDGESVRNAVRLFDKDHLAFACDSIQNDVKYWPGKNNPFWGEEYDFELPVDQSLGAFWDEPGVDGNGDGVYNPCDGDFPIINIRNCEPFDRKAAFELIPDEMTFWIYNDNGGAHRISFATPIQMEVQVQAFAYATNDAINDMTFNRYKLINKASEDIRETYFALWVDPDLGCYQDDYIGCDVDRSLAYVYNEDAVDGIEGGETCGGVNTYGTNVPILGIDYFRGPRGPKIFCRDMDGNILTQIDEETGDTVNLFCDPPIGSGDFDTLLEIGMSAFMYMNNCGVGNPPVATCDAGQSTEFYNIMKGIWLDGTPVTVGGDGYNPGSTDSTSYVFPDEPNDESTDAWSMCTADLPFGDRRVLQVTGPLLLQPQATNELIVGVVFVPDEESYPCPDLSRLLSADDLAQSLFDNCFNITDGPDAPDVCGIELDQEIIMTLFNQEGSNNFKELYEEKDLLISDESVMGDD
;
A
#
# COMPACT_ATOMS: atom_id res chain seq x y z
N MET A 1 60.25 -36.49 -31.68
CA MET A 1 61.29 -35.95 -30.77
C MET A 1 60.86 -34.55 -30.34
N ASN A 2 60.90 -34.35 -29.06
CA ASN A 2 60.71 -33.14 -28.29
C ASN A 2 59.30 -32.60 -28.01
N SER A 3 58.95 -32.94 -26.80
CA SER A 3 57.91 -32.34 -25.97
C SER A 3 58.06 -30.84 -25.80
N ILE A 4 56.91 -30.14 -25.86
CA ILE A 4 56.77 -28.83 -25.21
C ILE A 4 55.62 -28.95 -24.25
N LYS A 5 55.93 -28.86 -22.97
CA LYS A 5 54.96 -28.72 -21.87
C LYS A 5 54.35 -27.33 -21.90
N SER A 6 53.08 -27.22 -22.17
CA SER A 6 52.32 -26.00 -21.92
C SER A 6 51.95 -25.93 -20.45
N ILE A 7 52.47 -24.95 -19.77
CA ILE A 7 52.04 -24.52 -18.45
C ILE A 7 50.78 -23.72 -18.66
N ILE A 8 49.63 -24.28 -18.24
CA ILE A 8 48.36 -23.54 -18.12
C ILE A 8 48.43 -22.76 -16.82
N SER A 9 48.63 -21.48 -16.94
CA SER A 9 48.47 -20.53 -15.83
C SER A 9 46.98 -20.28 -15.64
N ILE A 10 46.40 -20.84 -14.61
CA ILE A 10 45.02 -20.55 -14.18
C ILE A 10 45.07 -19.18 -13.49
N CYS A 11 44.73 -18.12 -14.23
CA CYS A 11 44.33 -16.88 -13.61
C CYS A 11 42.94 -17.10 -12.99
N VAL A 12 42.88 -17.28 -11.68
CA VAL A 12 41.69 -17.10 -10.89
C VAL A 12 41.40 -15.60 -10.88
N MET A 13 40.52 -15.15 -11.75
CA MET A 13 39.88 -13.85 -11.56
C MET A 13 38.94 -14.00 -10.37
N VAL A 14 39.37 -13.50 -9.24
CA VAL A 14 38.46 -13.17 -8.16
C VAL A 14 37.70 -11.93 -8.64
N ALA A 15 36.50 -12.15 -9.18
CA ALA A 15 35.54 -11.09 -9.33
C ALA A 15 35.16 -10.67 -7.89
N ILE A 16 35.69 -9.58 -7.42
CA ILE A 16 35.19 -8.88 -6.24
C ILE A 16 33.93 -8.20 -6.76
N ALA A 17 32.78 -8.83 -6.57
CA ALA A 17 31.52 -8.13 -6.55
C ALA A 17 31.67 -7.10 -5.45
N GLN A 18 31.74 -5.85 -5.79
CA GLN A 18 31.48 -4.77 -4.84
C GLN A 18 29.98 -4.79 -4.61
N LEU A 19 29.56 -5.61 -3.64
CA LEU A 19 28.32 -5.41 -2.94
C LEU A 19 28.38 -4.00 -2.40
N GLY A 20 27.43 -3.17 -2.77
CA GLY A 20 27.16 -1.91 -2.11
C GLY A 20 26.80 -2.21 -0.66
N LEU A 21 27.80 -2.31 0.18
CA LEU A 21 27.65 -2.44 1.61
C LEU A 21 27.11 -1.10 2.08
N ALA A 22 25.82 -1.05 2.42
CA ALA A 22 25.31 -0.05 3.33
C ALA A 22 26.31 0.04 4.50
N HIS A 23 26.99 1.15 4.64
CA HIS A 23 28.02 1.31 5.65
C HIS A 23 27.35 1.36 7.03
N ILE A 24 27.32 0.21 7.68
CA ILE A 24 26.86 0.08 9.08
C ILE A 24 27.81 0.93 9.93
N ASN A 25 27.26 1.96 10.55
CA ASN A 25 28.00 2.72 11.58
C ASN A 25 28.29 1.78 12.77
N PRO A 26 29.54 1.37 13.01
CA PRO A 26 29.88 0.40 14.07
C PRO A 26 29.64 0.90 15.50
N ASN A 27 29.22 2.17 15.66
CA ASN A 27 28.91 2.75 16.96
C ASN A 27 27.45 2.59 17.41
N LEU A 28 26.57 2.00 16.56
CA LEU A 28 25.15 1.78 16.88
C LEU A 28 24.87 0.37 17.42
N ALA A 29 25.88 -0.41 17.79
CA ALA A 29 25.63 -1.66 18.51
C ALA A 29 25.10 -1.34 19.91
N PRO A 30 23.93 -1.83 20.33
CA PRO A 30 23.40 -1.59 21.67
C PRO A 30 24.37 -2.15 22.70
N LYS A 31 24.80 -1.31 23.62
CA LYS A 31 25.48 -1.78 24.83
C LYS A 31 24.43 -2.51 25.66
N SER A 32 24.59 -3.82 25.82
CA SER A 32 23.76 -4.62 26.69
C SER A 32 23.91 -4.10 28.14
N ASN A 33 22.94 -3.33 28.61
CA ASN A 33 22.78 -3.10 30.03
C ASN A 33 22.04 -4.30 30.60
N GLY A 34 22.78 -5.16 31.29
CA GLY A 34 22.22 -6.25 32.08
C GLY A 34 21.35 -5.70 33.22
N GLY A 35 20.06 -5.73 33.00
CA GLY A 35 19.05 -5.62 34.04
C GLY A 35 18.40 -6.99 34.18
N ASN A 36 18.64 -7.67 35.32
CA ASN A 36 17.89 -8.84 35.74
C ASN A 36 16.47 -8.40 36.12
N ASP A 37 15.53 -8.56 35.22
CA ASP A 37 14.11 -8.66 35.57
C ASP A 37 13.68 -10.12 35.42
N ASN A 38 13.74 -10.84 36.55
CA ASN A 38 13.00 -12.10 36.73
C ASN A 38 11.52 -11.77 36.90
N SER A 39 10.79 -11.71 35.84
CA SER A 39 9.36 -11.99 35.85
C SER A 39 9.18 -13.39 35.27
N ASP A 40 9.06 -14.39 36.16
CA ASP A 40 8.59 -15.73 35.80
C ASP A 40 7.17 -15.64 35.22
N PHE A 41 7.06 -15.34 33.94
CA PHE A 41 5.90 -15.74 33.15
C PHE A 41 6.18 -17.15 32.65
N ASN A 42 5.27 -18.04 32.97
CA ASN A 42 5.23 -19.43 32.59
C ASN A 42 5.06 -19.51 31.05
N THR A 43 6.12 -19.29 30.29
CA THR A 43 6.18 -19.53 28.85
C THR A 43 6.34 -21.03 28.66
N SER A 44 5.24 -21.74 28.59
CA SER A 44 5.21 -23.09 28.08
C SER A 44 5.60 -23.04 26.59
N LEU A 45 6.86 -23.39 26.30
CA LEU A 45 7.35 -23.99 25.05
C LEU A 45 6.67 -23.52 23.73
N ARG A 46 6.31 -22.26 23.60
CA ARG A 46 5.90 -21.69 22.32
C ARG A 46 7.17 -21.53 21.47
N GLU A 47 7.17 -22.08 20.28
CA GLU A 47 8.24 -21.87 19.30
C GLU A 47 7.95 -20.59 18.53
N ASP A 48 8.92 -19.67 18.49
CA ASP A 48 8.79 -18.42 17.72
C ASP A 48 8.67 -18.71 16.23
N CYS A 49 7.88 -17.89 15.55
CA CYS A 49 7.76 -17.91 14.09
C CYS A 49 9.09 -17.58 13.42
N LEU A 50 9.27 -18.08 12.23
CA LEU A 50 10.39 -17.72 11.38
C LEU A 50 10.03 -16.49 10.52
N GLU A 51 11.05 -15.88 9.94
CA GLU A 51 10.89 -14.85 8.92
C GLU A 51 10.02 -15.37 7.77
N ALA A 52 9.00 -14.61 7.39
CA ALA A 52 8.11 -14.94 6.29
C ALA A 52 8.74 -14.44 4.97
N ILE A 53 9.21 -15.36 4.14
CA ILE A 53 9.94 -15.04 2.90
C ILE A 53 9.19 -15.43 1.62
N ASN A 54 7.96 -15.94 1.75
CA ASN A 54 7.21 -16.33 0.56
C ASN A 54 6.74 -15.09 -0.20
N THR A 55 6.80 -15.14 -1.52
CA THR A 55 6.52 -13.99 -2.39
C THR A 55 5.56 -14.35 -3.52
N THR A 56 4.82 -13.35 -3.99
CA THR A 56 4.04 -13.41 -5.23
C THR A 56 4.09 -12.05 -5.95
N ASN A 57 3.52 -11.96 -7.14
CA ASN A 57 3.43 -10.69 -7.86
C ASN A 57 1.97 -10.37 -8.15
N LEU A 58 1.60 -9.11 -7.98
CA LEU A 58 0.43 -8.51 -8.59
C LEU A 58 0.86 -7.98 -9.96
N ASN A 59 0.28 -8.49 -11.07
CA ASN A 59 0.85 -8.19 -12.38
C ASN A 59 -0.14 -8.23 -13.56
N ILE A 60 -1.42 -8.01 -13.32
CA ILE A 60 -2.45 -8.10 -14.37
C ILE A 60 -2.38 -6.95 -15.39
N ASN A 61 -1.95 -5.77 -14.95
CA ASN A 61 -1.88 -4.55 -15.75
C ASN A 61 -0.43 -4.20 -16.15
N ASN A 62 -0.08 -2.94 -16.42
CA ASN A 62 1.28 -2.52 -16.76
C ASN A 62 2.27 -2.61 -15.60
N VAL A 63 1.80 -2.84 -14.38
CA VAL A 63 2.64 -2.93 -13.18
C VAL A 63 2.99 -4.39 -12.89
N ARG A 64 4.18 -4.62 -12.37
CA ARG A 64 4.56 -5.85 -11.68
C ARG A 64 5.06 -5.49 -10.28
N ALA A 65 4.20 -5.68 -9.30
CA ALA A 65 4.48 -5.38 -7.90
C ALA A 65 4.71 -6.67 -7.12
N LEU A 66 5.88 -6.82 -6.52
CA LEU A 66 6.20 -7.95 -5.65
C LEU A 66 5.54 -7.77 -4.29
N LEU A 67 4.96 -8.83 -3.76
CA LEU A 67 4.35 -8.90 -2.42
C LEU A 67 5.09 -9.95 -1.60
N GLN A 68 5.34 -9.68 -0.32
CA GLN A 68 5.89 -10.62 0.65
C GLN A 68 4.88 -10.89 1.78
N VAL A 69 4.79 -12.12 2.23
CA VAL A 69 3.85 -12.50 3.31
C VAL A 69 4.18 -11.81 4.63
N GLY A 70 5.43 -11.45 4.87
CA GLY A 70 5.90 -10.77 6.08
C GLY A 70 5.58 -9.29 6.17
N GLY A 71 4.70 -8.76 5.31
CA GLY A 71 4.26 -7.36 5.35
C GLY A 71 5.13 -6.39 4.58
N ASP A 72 6.29 -6.82 4.09
CA ASP A 72 7.09 -6.06 3.15
C ASP A 72 6.51 -6.17 1.75
N VAL A 73 6.64 -5.14 0.97
CA VAL A 73 6.20 -5.11 -0.42
C VAL A 73 7.29 -4.52 -1.31
N TRP A 74 7.29 -4.88 -2.60
CA TRP A 74 8.08 -4.30 -3.67
C TRP A 74 9.60 -4.57 -3.59
N TRP A 75 10.05 -5.48 -2.75
CA TRP A 75 11.45 -5.82 -2.57
C TRP A 75 11.67 -7.35 -2.64
N ASP A 76 12.64 -7.81 -3.42
CA ASP A 76 12.95 -9.24 -3.59
C ASP A 76 14.10 -9.73 -2.69
N LEU A 77 14.47 -8.96 -1.67
CA LEU A 77 15.58 -9.10 -0.73
C LEU A 77 16.94 -8.61 -1.29
N ASP A 78 17.04 -8.34 -2.57
CA ASP A 78 18.24 -7.84 -3.23
C ASP A 78 17.98 -6.55 -4.01
N ASN A 79 16.82 -6.45 -4.68
CA ASN A 79 16.49 -5.35 -5.59
C ASN A 79 15.06 -4.86 -5.42
N GLY A 80 14.80 -3.62 -5.81
CA GLY A 80 13.46 -3.09 -5.96
C GLY A 80 12.65 -3.85 -7.01
N SER A 81 11.38 -4.07 -6.72
CA SER A 81 10.49 -4.91 -7.53
C SER A 81 9.06 -4.34 -7.63
N TYR A 82 8.95 -3.01 -7.68
CA TYR A 82 7.78 -2.32 -8.20
C TYR A 82 8.09 -1.79 -9.59
N VAL A 83 7.82 -2.60 -10.58
CA VAL A 83 8.20 -2.35 -11.98
C VAL A 83 7.02 -1.76 -12.75
N VAL A 84 7.22 -0.60 -13.37
CA VAL A 84 6.24 0.07 -14.23
C VAL A 84 6.92 0.98 -15.25
N PRO A 85 6.60 0.93 -16.54
CA PRO A 85 5.81 -0.13 -17.15
C PRO A 85 6.60 -1.45 -17.29
N LYS A 86 5.88 -2.57 -17.26
CA LYS A 86 6.48 -3.90 -17.53
C LYS A 86 7.11 -3.93 -18.93
N GLN A 87 8.23 -4.60 -19.06
CA GLN A 87 8.92 -4.80 -20.31
C GLN A 87 8.81 -6.25 -20.80
N ALA A 88 9.04 -6.46 -22.10
CA ALA A 88 9.05 -7.81 -22.67
C ALA A 88 10.20 -8.68 -22.11
N SER A 89 11.30 -8.06 -21.69
CA SER A 89 12.43 -8.69 -21.03
C SER A 89 12.57 -8.12 -19.62
N ARG A 90 12.72 -8.98 -18.62
CA ARG A 90 13.01 -8.54 -17.23
C ARG A 90 14.35 -7.83 -17.09
N GLU A 91 15.28 -8.05 -18.00
CA GLU A 91 16.59 -7.37 -18.01
C GLU A 91 16.47 -5.87 -18.37
N ASP A 92 15.36 -5.49 -19.01
CA ASP A 92 15.09 -4.11 -19.44
C ASP A 92 14.10 -3.39 -18.51
N GLU A 93 13.59 -4.05 -17.46
CA GLU A 93 12.65 -3.47 -16.51
C GLU A 93 13.32 -2.46 -15.60
N VAL A 94 12.57 -1.41 -15.25
CA VAL A 94 12.97 -0.37 -14.29
C VAL A 94 12.04 -0.46 -13.09
N SER A 95 12.60 -0.42 -11.89
CA SER A 95 11.82 -0.32 -10.65
C SER A 95 11.59 1.14 -10.30
N ALA A 96 10.37 1.48 -9.89
CA ALA A 96 10.01 2.80 -9.39
C ALA A 96 10.06 2.88 -7.86
N ILE A 97 10.08 1.72 -7.18
CA ILE A 97 10.17 1.65 -5.72
C ILE A 97 11.08 0.48 -5.35
N PHE A 98 12.00 0.72 -4.42
CA PHE A 98 12.87 -0.32 -3.89
C PHE A 98 12.13 -1.20 -2.87
N SER A 99 11.44 -0.58 -1.89
CA SER A 99 10.75 -1.32 -0.83
C SER A 99 9.65 -0.47 -0.20
N GLY A 100 8.67 -1.13 0.42
CA GLY A 100 7.64 -0.50 1.23
C GLY A 100 7.12 -1.41 2.32
N SER A 101 6.60 -0.81 3.39
CA SER A 101 5.98 -1.55 4.48
C SER A 101 5.10 -0.67 5.35
N VAL A 102 4.14 -1.29 6.04
CA VAL A 102 3.30 -0.61 7.04
C VAL A 102 4.02 -0.62 8.38
N TRP A 103 4.13 0.55 9.03
CA TRP A 103 4.54 0.70 10.40
C TRP A 103 3.33 1.04 11.27
N VAL A 104 3.26 0.44 12.45
CA VAL A 104 2.20 0.72 13.42
C VAL A 104 2.84 0.92 14.78
N GLY A 105 2.50 2.00 15.47
CA GLY A 105 3.04 2.26 16.79
C GLY A 105 2.11 3.08 17.66
N GLY A 106 2.12 2.81 18.96
CA GLY A 106 1.31 3.53 19.93
C GLY A 106 1.79 3.30 21.37
N LEU A 107 1.01 3.78 22.30
CA LEU A 107 1.32 3.75 23.72
C LEU A 107 0.34 2.86 24.48
N THR A 108 0.87 2.06 25.40
CA THR A 108 0.03 1.41 26.43
C THR A 108 -0.62 2.47 27.34
N PRO A 109 -1.63 2.12 28.14
CA PRO A 109 -2.16 3.04 29.17
C PRO A 109 -1.13 3.53 30.17
N SER A 110 -0.02 2.81 30.34
CA SER A 110 1.12 3.22 31.20
C SER A 110 2.15 4.10 30.50
N GLY A 111 1.98 4.37 29.18
CA GLY A 111 2.89 5.20 28.39
C GLY A 111 4.09 4.46 27.82
N SER A 112 4.10 3.12 27.83
CA SER A 112 5.16 2.33 27.19
C SER A 112 4.89 2.20 25.69
N ILE A 113 5.95 2.34 24.89
CA ILE A 113 5.85 2.20 23.41
C ILE A 113 5.63 0.73 23.06
N LYS A 114 4.63 0.48 22.22
CA LYS A 114 4.43 -0.74 21.44
C LYS A 114 4.48 -0.38 19.96
N LEU A 115 5.23 -1.14 19.17
CA LEU A 115 5.47 -0.76 17.78
C LEU A 115 5.94 -1.96 16.97
N ALA A 116 5.49 -2.04 15.73
CA ALA A 116 6.01 -2.93 14.69
C ALA A 116 6.33 -2.13 13.44
N ALA A 117 7.49 -2.40 12.85
CA ALA A 117 7.97 -1.77 11.64
C ALA A 117 8.46 -2.81 10.63
N GLY A 118 8.39 -2.50 9.36
CA GLY A 118 9.08 -3.25 8.30
C GLY A 118 10.55 -2.87 8.18
N PRO A 119 11.29 -3.49 7.27
CA PRO A 119 12.66 -3.12 7.01
C PRO A 119 12.78 -1.63 6.71
N ASN A 120 13.92 -1.10 7.08
CA ASN A 120 14.38 0.21 6.68
C ASN A 120 15.84 0.09 6.25
N GLY A 121 16.42 1.13 5.66
CA GLY A 121 17.78 1.10 5.12
C GLY A 121 18.86 0.59 6.08
N ALA A 122 18.66 0.71 7.41
CA ALA A 122 19.59 0.20 8.41
C ALA A 122 19.54 -1.35 8.56
N TYR A 123 18.49 -1.99 8.05
CA TYR A 123 18.23 -3.43 8.24
C TYR A 123 18.22 -4.25 6.95
N TYR A 124 18.38 -3.64 5.78
CA TYR A 124 18.51 -4.38 4.53
C TYR A 124 19.62 -5.43 4.60
N GLY A 125 19.30 -6.63 4.11
CA GLY A 125 20.23 -7.77 4.10
C GLY A 125 20.51 -8.42 5.45
N ARG A 126 19.83 -8.02 6.53
CA ARG A 126 19.90 -8.69 7.85
C ARG A 126 18.88 -9.80 7.94
N GLN A 127 19.28 -10.99 7.60
CA GLN A 127 18.45 -12.18 7.72
C GLN A 127 17.87 -12.33 9.15
N GLY A 128 16.57 -12.52 9.25
CA GLY A 128 15.84 -12.66 10.51
C GLY A 128 15.63 -11.35 11.29
N ALA A 129 15.87 -10.18 10.69
CA ALA A 129 15.51 -8.89 11.26
C ALA A 129 14.10 -8.52 10.81
N VAL A 130 13.10 -8.95 11.58
CA VAL A 130 11.68 -8.72 11.30
C VAL A 130 10.95 -8.34 12.58
N ASP A 131 9.85 -7.59 12.43
CA ASP A 131 8.84 -7.36 13.47
C ASP A 131 7.50 -8.01 13.04
N TRP A 132 7.34 -8.32 11.76
CA TRP A 132 6.16 -8.91 11.19
C TRP A 132 6.37 -10.39 10.84
N TYR A 133 5.38 -11.22 11.13
CA TYR A 133 5.38 -12.67 10.95
C TYR A 133 4.10 -13.10 10.21
N SER A 134 4.14 -14.17 9.43
CA SER A 134 2.98 -14.68 8.71
C SER A 134 1.87 -15.19 9.65
N GLY A 135 0.63 -15.12 9.17
CA GLY A 135 -0.52 -15.77 9.76
C GLY A 135 -1.32 -14.95 10.78
N PRO A 136 -2.48 -15.48 11.18
CA PRO A 136 -3.39 -14.84 12.12
C PRO A 136 -2.94 -14.95 13.57
N LEU A 137 -3.54 -14.10 14.41
CA LEU A 137 -3.54 -14.20 15.86
C LEU A 137 -4.88 -14.79 16.33
N ASP A 138 -4.86 -15.57 17.40
CA ASP A 138 -6.07 -15.99 18.08
C ASP A 138 -6.75 -14.83 18.85
N VAL A 139 -7.81 -15.14 19.57
CA VAL A 139 -8.56 -14.15 20.37
C VAL A 139 -7.78 -13.59 21.55
N GLU A 140 -6.73 -14.26 22.00
CA GLU A 140 -5.80 -13.83 23.01
C GLU A 140 -4.60 -13.06 22.42
N GLY A 141 -4.55 -12.88 21.10
CA GLY A 141 -3.45 -12.22 20.40
C GLY A 141 -2.19 -13.08 20.31
N ILE A 142 -2.33 -14.40 20.25
CA ILE A 142 -1.24 -15.37 20.25
C ILE A 142 -1.21 -16.11 18.91
N THR A 143 0.00 -16.46 18.48
CA THR A 143 0.26 -17.38 17.37
C THR A 143 1.48 -18.25 17.72
N ASP A 144 1.80 -19.23 16.92
CA ASP A 144 2.99 -20.07 17.07
C ASP A 144 3.55 -20.47 15.70
N LYS A 145 4.72 -21.11 15.70
CA LYS A 145 5.43 -21.49 14.48
C LYS A 145 4.59 -22.34 13.52
N PRO A 146 3.85 -23.39 13.95
CA PRO A 146 2.97 -24.14 13.05
C PRO A 146 1.97 -23.25 12.30
N ILE A 147 1.28 -22.35 13.00
CA ILE A 147 0.33 -21.41 12.39
C ILE A 147 1.07 -20.50 11.39
N CYS A 148 2.21 -19.95 11.78
CA CYS A 148 3.00 -19.10 10.88
C CYS A 148 3.48 -19.85 9.64
N ASP A 149 3.91 -21.10 9.77
CA ASP A 149 4.35 -21.92 8.65
C ASP A 149 3.19 -22.23 7.68
N ASP A 150 2.01 -22.56 8.20
CA ASP A 150 0.80 -22.84 7.42
C ASP A 150 0.32 -21.61 6.64
N TRP A 151 0.37 -20.44 7.27
CA TRP A 151 -0.05 -19.17 6.67
C TRP A 151 1.06 -18.40 5.95
N ASN A 152 2.23 -18.96 5.80
CA ASN A 152 3.29 -18.39 4.96
C ASN A 152 2.97 -18.60 3.47
N THR A 153 1.81 -18.10 3.04
CA THR A 153 1.26 -18.29 1.70
C THR A 153 0.39 -17.11 1.29
N PHE A 154 0.08 -17.05 0.00
CA PHE A 154 -0.86 -16.11 -0.60
C PHE A 154 -2.06 -16.84 -1.18
N PHE A 155 -3.22 -16.19 -1.10
CA PHE A 155 -4.45 -16.62 -1.73
C PHE A 155 -4.76 -15.65 -2.87
N LYS A 156 -4.49 -16.10 -4.08
CA LYS A 156 -4.63 -15.28 -5.29
C LYS A 156 -5.82 -15.74 -6.09
N VAL A 157 -6.61 -14.80 -6.58
CA VAL A 157 -7.75 -15.06 -7.45
C VAL A 157 -7.68 -14.17 -8.70
N ASP A 158 -7.96 -14.78 -9.84
CA ASP A 158 -8.10 -14.11 -11.13
C ASP A 158 -9.54 -13.61 -11.30
N GLY A 159 -9.71 -12.34 -11.66
CA GLY A 159 -11.04 -11.74 -11.80
C GLY A 159 -11.90 -12.42 -12.87
N GLU A 160 -11.30 -12.93 -13.96
CA GLU A 160 -12.06 -13.67 -14.97
C GLU A 160 -12.52 -15.03 -14.43
N SER A 161 -11.75 -15.69 -13.55
CA SER A 161 -12.20 -16.90 -12.83
C SER A 161 -13.46 -16.62 -12.01
N VAL A 162 -13.45 -15.49 -11.28
CA VAL A 162 -14.61 -15.04 -10.46
C VAL A 162 -15.80 -14.71 -11.36
N ARG A 163 -15.62 -13.84 -12.34
CA ARG A 163 -16.70 -13.46 -13.29
C ARG A 163 -17.27 -14.66 -14.02
N ASN A 164 -16.45 -15.66 -14.32
CA ASN A 164 -16.89 -16.89 -14.97
C ASN A 164 -17.74 -17.76 -14.03
N ALA A 165 -17.34 -17.90 -12.77
CA ALA A 165 -18.13 -18.60 -11.75
C ALA A 165 -19.51 -17.93 -11.56
N VAL A 166 -19.55 -16.59 -11.47
CA VAL A 166 -20.79 -15.81 -11.39
C VAL A 166 -21.69 -16.06 -12.59
N ARG A 167 -21.16 -15.95 -13.84
CA ARG A 167 -21.94 -16.18 -15.07
C ARG A 167 -22.46 -17.60 -15.18
N LEU A 168 -21.71 -18.61 -14.74
CA LEU A 168 -22.13 -20.00 -14.74
C LEU A 168 -23.30 -20.23 -13.77
N PHE A 169 -23.22 -19.66 -12.57
CA PHE A 169 -24.28 -19.71 -11.58
C PHE A 169 -25.54 -18.99 -12.07
N ASP A 170 -25.42 -17.78 -12.61
CA ASP A 170 -26.55 -16.96 -13.09
C ASP A 170 -27.28 -17.60 -14.27
N LYS A 171 -26.57 -18.36 -15.09
CA LYS A 171 -27.16 -19.03 -16.27
C LYS A 171 -28.16 -20.10 -15.89
N ASP A 172 -27.86 -20.93 -14.91
CA ASP A 172 -28.76 -21.98 -14.43
C ASP A 172 -28.31 -22.46 -13.03
N HIS A 173 -28.73 -21.77 -11.99
CA HIS A 173 -28.37 -22.11 -10.61
C HIS A 173 -28.91 -23.49 -10.15
N LEU A 174 -29.93 -24.04 -10.81
CA LEU A 174 -30.46 -25.38 -10.51
C LEU A 174 -29.65 -26.51 -11.16
N ALA A 175 -28.98 -26.22 -12.26
CA ALA A 175 -28.12 -27.18 -12.97
C ALA A 175 -26.62 -26.84 -12.83
N PHE A 176 -26.29 -25.85 -12.01
CA PHE A 176 -24.93 -25.43 -11.77
C PHE A 176 -24.10 -26.56 -11.16
N ALA A 177 -23.00 -26.89 -11.85
CA ALA A 177 -22.10 -27.94 -11.39
C ALA A 177 -20.93 -27.32 -10.61
N CYS A 178 -20.91 -27.47 -9.31
CA CYS A 178 -19.86 -26.96 -8.42
C CYS A 178 -18.46 -27.38 -8.86
N ASP A 179 -18.31 -28.56 -9.48
CA ASP A 179 -17.05 -29.06 -10.01
C ASP A 179 -16.50 -28.23 -11.19
N SER A 180 -17.28 -27.29 -11.74
CA SER A 180 -16.85 -26.40 -12.82
C SER A 180 -16.24 -25.09 -12.34
N ILE A 181 -16.29 -24.82 -11.03
CA ILE A 181 -15.65 -23.64 -10.42
C ILE A 181 -14.13 -23.84 -10.42
N GLN A 182 -13.41 -22.77 -10.76
CA GLN A 182 -11.94 -22.79 -10.71
C GLN A 182 -11.42 -22.83 -9.28
N ASN A 183 -10.25 -23.44 -9.07
CA ASN A 183 -9.70 -23.70 -7.75
C ASN A 183 -9.41 -22.42 -6.95
N ASP A 184 -8.98 -21.35 -7.61
CA ASP A 184 -8.71 -20.06 -6.99
C ASP A 184 -9.97 -19.43 -6.38
N VAL A 185 -11.13 -19.62 -7.00
CA VAL A 185 -12.44 -19.24 -6.44
C VAL A 185 -12.89 -20.27 -5.40
N LYS A 186 -12.80 -21.58 -5.71
CA LYS A 186 -13.29 -22.65 -4.84
C LYS A 186 -12.63 -22.66 -3.46
N TYR A 187 -11.32 -22.40 -3.43
CA TYR A 187 -10.50 -22.46 -2.21
C TYR A 187 -10.14 -21.07 -1.67
N TRP A 188 -10.92 -20.04 -2.03
CA TRP A 188 -10.76 -18.72 -1.44
C TRP A 188 -10.91 -18.77 0.08
N PRO A 189 -10.07 -18.09 0.88
CA PRO A 189 -10.11 -18.12 2.35
C PRO A 189 -11.28 -17.30 2.91
N GLY A 190 -12.47 -17.48 2.36
CA GLY A 190 -13.70 -16.94 2.88
C GLY A 190 -14.12 -17.67 4.15
N LYS A 191 -14.84 -16.99 5.02
CA LYS A 191 -15.24 -17.50 6.33
C LYS A 191 -15.95 -18.85 6.23
N ASN A 192 -15.48 -19.84 6.97
CA ASN A 192 -16.05 -21.19 7.07
C ASN A 192 -16.18 -21.95 5.74
N ASN A 193 -15.35 -21.66 4.74
CA ASN A 193 -15.36 -22.34 3.44
C ASN A 193 -15.37 -23.87 3.60
N PRO A 194 -16.44 -24.58 3.17
CA PRO A 194 -16.57 -26.02 3.36
C PRO A 194 -15.59 -26.84 2.50
N PHE A 195 -15.01 -26.25 1.47
CA PHE A 195 -14.05 -26.90 0.55
C PHE A 195 -12.60 -26.71 0.99
N TRP A 196 -12.35 -25.87 2.01
CA TRP A 196 -10.99 -25.52 2.43
C TRP A 196 -10.08 -26.74 2.66
N GLY A 197 -10.59 -27.72 3.41
CA GLY A 197 -9.85 -28.95 3.73
C GLY A 197 -9.64 -29.92 2.55
N GLU A 198 -10.11 -29.60 1.33
CA GLU A 198 -9.77 -30.36 0.12
C GLU A 198 -8.41 -29.96 -0.45
N GLU A 199 -7.96 -28.73 -0.22
CA GLU A 199 -6.71 -28.14 -0.73
C GLU A 199 -5.67 -27.94 0.36
N TYR A 200 -6.11 -27.48 1.55
CA TYR A 200 -5.23 -27.13 2.66
C TYR A 200 -5.45 -28.07 3.84
N ASP A 201 -4.37 -28.44 4.53
CA ASP A 201 -4.38 -29.33 5.70
C ASP A 201 -4.34 -28.58 7.05
N PHE A 202 -4.65 -27.28 7.03
CA PHE A 202 -4.82 -26.44 8.22
C PHE A 202 -6.20 -25.79 8.27
N GLU A 203 -6.62 -25.36 9.46
CA GLU A 203 -7.96 -24.81 9.71
C GLU A 203 -8.05 -23.32 9.45
N LEU A 204 -9.18 -22.84 8.93
CA LEU A 204 -9.52 -21.42 8.90
C LEU A 204 -9.91 -20.93 10.31
N PRO A 205 -9.46 -19.73 10.73
CA PRO A 205 -9.97 -19.10 11.95
C PRO A 205 -11.50 -18.93 11.90
N VAL A 206 -12.20 -19.47 12.88
CA VAL A 206 -13.67 -19.51 12.90
C VAL A 206 -14.33 -18.24 13.44
N ASP A 207 -13.58 -17.41 14.13
CA ASP A 207 -14.05 -16.26 14.91
C ASP A 207 -13.86 -14.92 14.17
N GLN A 208 -13.33 -14.93 12.96
CA GLN A 208 -13.05 -13.71 12.21
C GLN A 208 -13.43 -13.81 10.74
N SER A 209 -13.72 -12.65 10.15
CA SER A 209 -13.85 -12.52 8.71
C SER A 209 -12.46 -12.53 8.08
N LEU A 210 -12.27 -13.31 7.03
CA LEU A 210 -11.03 -13.47 6.29
C LEU A 210 -11.11 -12.76 4.93
N GLY A 211 -10.79 -13.45 3.84
CA GLY A 211 -10.96 -12.95 2.51
C GLY A 211 -12.41 -12.52 2.24
N ALA A 212 -12.59 -11.30 1.78
CA ALA A 212 -13.94 -10.77 1.55
C ALA A 212 -14.64 -11.48 0.38
N PHE A 213 -15.94 -11.62 0.48
CA PHE A 213 -16.77 -12.25 -0.53
C PHE A 213 -18.18 -11.66 -0.53
N TRP A 214 -18.86 -11.75 -1.65
CA TRP A 214 -20.30 -11.60 -1.74
C TRP A 214 -20.94 -12.87 -1.18
N ASP A 215 -21.77 -12.70 -0.17
CA ASP A 215 -22.57 -13.74 0.45
C ASP A 215 -23.96 -13.72 -0.24
N GLU A 216 -24.17 -14.63 -1.18
CA GLU A 216 -25.41 -14.68 -1.95
C GLU A 216 -26.59 -14.87 -1.00
N PRO A 217 -27.57 -13.96 -0.96
CA PRO A 217 -28.78 -14.14 -0.19
C PRO A 217 -29.54 -15.32 -0.78
N GLY A 218 -29.26 -16.51 -0.33
CA GLY A 218 -29.43 -17.80 -0.93
C GLY A 218 -30.73 -18.09 -1.62
N VAL A 219 -30.73 -19.15 -2.40
CA VAL A 219 -31.96 -19.85 -2.84
C VAL A 219 -32.90 -20.13 -1.65
N ASP A 220 -32.34 -20.11 -0.46
CA ASP A 220 -32.98 -20.15 0.86
C ASP A 220 -33.18 -18.78 1.53
N GLY A 221 -32.71 -17.70 0.94
CA GLY A 221 -33.00 -16.31 1.34
C GLY A 221 -32.20 -15.77 2.52
N ASN A 222 -31.04 -16.33 2.83
CA ASN A 222 -30.19 -15.87 3.92
C ASN A 222 -28.74 -15.85 3.49
N GLY A 223 -28.15 -14.67 3.44
CA GLY A 223 -26.74 -14.53 3.60
C GLY A 223 -26.40 -15.17 4.96
N ASP A 224 -25.72 -16.31 4.96
CA ASP A 224 -25.47 -17.08 6.17
C ASP A 224 -24.11 -16.79 6.80
N GLY A 225 -23.31 -15.92 6.15
CA GLY A 225 -21.98 -15.54 6.57
C GLY A 225 -20.94 -16.64 6.37
N VAL A 226 -21.22 -17.62 5.52
CA VAL A 226 -20.34 -18.74 5.16
C VAL A 226 -19.99 -18.64 3.69
N TYR A 227 -18.71 -18.66 3.35
CA TYR A 227 -18.30 -18.68 1.97
C TYR A 227 -18.56 -20.04 1.33
N ASN A 228 -19.48 -20.10 0.39
CA ASN A 228 -19.77 -21.30 -0.38
C ASN A 228 -19.99 -20.97 -1.87
N PRO A 229 -18.97 -21.08 -2.73
CA PRO A 229 -19.11 -20.72 -4.13
C PRO A 229 -20.10 -21.61 -4.90
N CYS A 230 -20.48 -22.78 -4.35
CA CYS A 230 -21.54 -23.62 -4.92
C CYS A 230 -22.93 -23.06 -4.72
N ASP A 231 -23.13 -22.20 -3.76
CA ASP A 231 -24.40 -21.51 -3.47
C ASP A 231 -24.45 -20.12 -4.12
N GLY A 232 -23.39 -19.74 -4.86
CA GLY A 232 -23.35 -18.49 -5.64
C GLY A 232 -22.49 -17.40 -5.04
N ASP A 233 -21.77 -17.66 -3.95
CA ASP A 233 -20.83 -16.73 -3.36
C ASP A 233 -19.59 -16.55 -4.25
N PHE A 234 -18.98 -15.39 -4.17
CA PHE A 234 -17.76 -15.11 -4.91
C PHE A 234 -16.85 -14.05 -4.24
N PRO A 235 -15.52 -14.13 -4.43
CA PRO A 235 -14.58 -13.16 -3.88
C PRO A 235 -14.83 -11.75 -4.43
N ILE A 236 -14.72 -10.75 -3.55
CA ILE A 236 -14.79 -9.32 -3.90
C ILE A 236 -13.75 -8.54 -3.11
N ILE A 237 -13.44 -7.31 -3.54
CA ILE A 237 -12.80 -6.34 -2.68
C ILE A 237 -13.83 -5.81 -1.67
N ASN A 238 -13.37 -5.58 -0.44
CA ASN A 238 -14.21 -4.96 0.59
C ASN A 238 -13.74 -3.54 0.84
N ILE A 239 -14.55 -2.58 0.45
CA ILE A 239 -14.27 -1.17 0.62
C ILE A 239 -15.37 -0.58 1.49
N ARG A 240 -14.96 0.15 2.49
CA ARG A 240 -15.86 0.85 3.41
C ARG A 240 -16.75 1.82 2.66
N ASN A 241 -18.03 1.84 3.02
CA ASN A 241 -19.11 2.57 2.38
C ASN A 241 -19.48 2.07 0.97
N CYS A 242 -18.90 0.95 0.55
CA CYS A 242 -19.19 0.28 -0.71
C CYS A 242 -19.72 -1.14 -0.48
N GLU A 243 -20.43 -1.36 0.63
CA GLU A 243 -21.09 -2.64 0.86
C GLU A 243 -22.15 -2.86 -0.24
N PRO A 244 -22.01 -3.90 -1.06
CA PRO A 244 -22.91 -4.11 -2.17
C PRO A 244 -24.31 -4.46 -1.64
N PHE A 245 -25.32 -3.79 -2.17
CA PHE A 245 -26.72 -3.99 -1.78
C PHE A 245 -27.41 -5.09 -2.60
N ASP A 246 -26.83 -5.51 -3.69
CA ASP A 246 -27.28 -6.61 -4.55
C ASP A 246 -26.09 -7.26 -5.28
N ARG A 247 -26.38 -8.38 -5.95
CA ARG A 247 -25.40 -9.16 -6.70
C ARG A 247 -24.73 -8.38 -7.83
N LYS A 248 -25.47 -7.47 -8.48
CA LYS A 248 -24.92 -6.64 -9.54
C LYS A 248 -23.89 -5.66 -8.98
N ALA A 249 -24.21 -4.97 -7.88
CA ALA A 249 -23.28 -4.10 -7.21
C ALA A 249 -22.05 -4.87 -6.71
N ALA A 250 -22.21 -6.10 -6.24
CA ALA A 250 -21.10 -6.96 -5.85
C ALA A 250 -20.20 -7.37 -7.02
N PHE A 251 -20.79 -7.56 -8.21
CA PHE A 251 -20.03 -7.89 -9.41
C PHE A 251 -19.06 -6.78 -9.83
N GLU A 252 -19.42 -5.51 -9.64
CA GLU A 252 -18.55 -4.35 -9.91
C GLU A 252 -17.34 -4.28 -8.94
N LEU A 253 -17.40 -4.97 -7.81
CA LEU A 253 -16.29 -5.06 -6.85
C LEU A 253 -15.34 -6.24 -7.13
N ILE A 254 -15.37 -6.83 -8.31
CA ILE A 254 -14.44 -7.88 -8.74
C ILE A 254 -13.29 -7.23 -9.51
N PRO A 255 -12.09 -7.13 -8.95
CA PRO A 255 -10.92 -6.63 -9.68
C PRO A 255 -10.44 -7.65 -10.72
N ASP A 256 -9.52 -7.26 -11.60
CA ASP A 256 -8.96 -8.20 -12.57
C ASP A 256 -7.96 -9.17 -11.95
N GLU A 257 -7.30 -8.77 -10.87
CA GLU A 257 -6.48 -9.64 -10.04
C GLU A 257 -6.57 -9.20 -8.58
N MET A 258 -6.70 -10.16 -7.68
CA MET A 258 -6.70 -9.91 -6.24
C MET A 258 -5.86 -10.96 -5.52
N THR A 259 -5.12 -10.51 -4.51
CA THR A 259 -4.30 -11.38 -3.66
C THR A 259 -4.60 -11.06 -2.19
N PHE A 260 -4.85 -12.08 -1.38
CA PHE A 260 -5.11 -11.97 0.05
C PHE A 260 -4.03 -12.69 0.84
N TRP A 261 -3.62 -12.11 1.98
CA TRP A 261 -2.74 -12.76 2.98
C TRP A 261 -2.89 -12.11 4.34
N ILE A 262 -2.30 -12.76 5.35
CA ILE A 262 -2.36 -12.31 6.75
C ILE A 262 -0.96 -12.31 7.33
N TYR A 263 -0.63 -11.28 8.12
CA TYR A 263 0.54 -11.26 8.96
C TYR A 263 0.25 -10.59 10.31
N ASN A 264 1.15 -10.74 11.26
CA ASN A 264 1.00 -10.25 12.62
C ASN A 264 2.34 -9.82 13.21
N ASP A 265 2.29 -9.04 14.31
CA ASP A 265 3.51 -8.58 15.00
C ASP A 265 3.84 -9.37 16.27
N ASN A 266 3.14 -10.48 16.56
CA ASN A 266 3.35 -11.24 17.80
C ASN A 266 3.86 -12.66 17.59
N GLY A 267 4.43 -12.96 16.41
CA GLY A 267 5.05 -14.26 16.12
C GLY A 267 6.39 -14.48 16.81
N GLY A 268 7.06 -13.42 17.25
CA GLY A 268 8.37 -13.49 17.91
C GLY A 268 8.87 -12.13 18.41
N ALA A 269 10.16 -12.04 18.69
CA ALA A 269 10.77 -10.79 19.14
C ALA A 269 10.97 -9.80 17.99
N HIS A 270 10.62 -8.54 18.20
CA HIS A 270 10.88 -7.46 17.25
C HIS A 270 12.39 -7.18 17.13
N ARG A 271 12.91 -7.23 15.93
CA ARG A 271 14.35 -7.09 15.64
C ARG A 271 14.67 -5.90 14.74
N ILE A 272 13.66 -5.18 14.28
CA ILE A 272 13.78 -3.90 13.58
C ILE A 272 13.56 -2.76 14.55
N SER A 273 12.38 -2.65 15.13
CA SER A 273 12.05 -1.56 16.07
C SER A 273 12.58 -1.77 17.48
N PHE A 274 12.88 -3.01 17.86
CA PHE A 274 13.21 -3.41 19.24
C PHE A 274 12.14 -3.02 20.27
N ALA A 275 10.93 -2.78 19.80
CA ALA A 275 9.78 -2.47 20.63
C ALA A 275 9.07 -3.75 21.11
N THR A 276 8.16 -3.57 22.08
CA THR A 276 7.25 -4.64 22.48
C THR A 276 6.15 -4.80 21.43
N PRO A 277 5.75 -6.03 21.08
CA PRO A 277 4.63 -6.28 20.16
C PRO A 277 3.34 -5.59 20.61
N ILE A 278 2.58 -5.11 19.63
CA ILE A 278 1.24 -4.54 19.81
C ILE A 278 0.23 -5.66 20.04
N GLN A 279 0.42 -6.83 19.45
CA GLN A 279 -0.53 -7.89 19.16
C GLN A 279 -1.51 -7.45 18.06
N MET A 280 -0.94 -6.93 16.96
CA MET A 280 -1.66 -6.49 15.77
C MET A 280 -1.71 -7.62 14.75
N GLU A 281 -2.91 -7.90 14.23
CA GLU A 281 -3.10 -8.71 13.04
C GLU A 281 -3.40 -7.78 11.85
N VAL A 282 -2.77 -8.04 10.72
CA VAL A 282 -2.99 -7.31 9.47
C VAL A 282 -3.47 -8.28 8.40
N GLN A 283 -4.68 -8.06 7.89
CA GLN A 283 -5.23 -8.76 6.74
C GLN A 283 -5.12 -7.85 5.53
N VAL A 284 -4.49 -8.32 4.46
CA VAL A 284 -4.25 -7.52 3.27
C VAL A 284 -4.99 -8.07 2.07
N GLN A 285 -5.60 -7.17 1.29
CA GLN A 285 -6.06 -7.41 -0.08
C GLN A 285 -5.28 -6.48 -1.01
N ALA A 286 -4.41 -7.04 -1.83
CA ALA A 286 -3.79 -6.30 -2.93
C ALA A 286 -4.56 -6.59 -4.22
N PHE A 287 -4.84 -5.55 -5.01
CA PHE A 287 -5.63 -5.70 -6.24
C PHE A 287 -5.24 -4.70 -7.32
N ALA A 288 -5.58 -5.03 -8.54
CA ALA A 288 -5.32 -4.17 -9.70
C ALA A 288 -6.36 -4.42 -10.80
N TYR A 289 -6.49 -3.43 -11.68
CA TYR A 289 -7.35 -3.44 -12.85
C TYR A 289 -6.54 -3.29 -14.12
N ALA A 290 -6.92 -4.01 -15.16
CA ALA A 290 -6.37 -3.89 -16.51
C ALA A 290 -7.29 -3.01 -17.35
N THR A 291 -6.98 -1.72 -17.45
CA THR A 291 -7.78 -0.72 -18.17
C THR A 291 -7.02 -0.11 -19.33
N ASN A 292 -7.62 0.87 -20.01
CA ASN A 292 -6.99 1.63 -21.10
C ASN A 292 -6.66 3.08 -20.69
N ASP A 293 -6.71 3.39 -19.40
CA ASP A 293 -6.45 4.70 -18.82
C ASP A 293 -5.33 4.63 -17.77
N ALA A 294 -5.16 5.68 -16.97
CA ALA A 294 -4.11 5.76 -15.96
C ALA A 294 -4.20 4.67 -14.88
N ILE A 295 -5.38 4.08 -14.64
CA ILE A 295 -5.56 2.98 -13.67
C ILE A 295 -4.73 1.75 -14.06
N ASN A 296 -4.43 1.58 -15.34
CA ASN A 296 -3.58 0.48 -15.83
C ASN A 296 -2.12 0.54 -15.34
N ASP A 297 -1.69 1.67 -14.81
CA ASP A 297 -0.36 1.91 -14.25
C ASP A 297 -0.38 2.02 -12.71
N MET A 298 -1.46 1.53 -12.07
CA MET A 298 -1.69 1.61 -10.63
C MET A 298 -1.88 0.24 -9.98
N THR A 299 -1.58 0.18 -8.70
CA THR A 299 -1.93 -0.96 -7.82
C THR A 299 -2.45 -0.44 -6.49
N PHE A 300 -3.31 -1.23 -5.84
CA PHE A 300 -3.97 -0.86 -4.61
C PHE A 300 -3.79 -1.94 -3.55
N ASN A 301 -3.52 -1.52 -2.32
CA ASN A 301 -3.39 -2.40 -1.15
C ASN A 301 -4.35 -1.93 -0.06
N ARG A 302 -5.30 -2.76 0.30
CA ARG A 302 -6.17 -2.56 1.45
C ARG A 302 -5.59 -3.28 2.65
N TYR A 303 -5.27 -2.54 3.71
CA TYR A 303 -4.79 -3.06 4.98
C TYR A 303 -5.89 -2.97 6.02
N LYS A 304 -6.36 -4.12 6.51
CA LYS A 304 -7.28 -4.23 7.65
C LYS A 304 -6.48 -4.57 8.89
N LEU A 305 -6.48 -3.68 9.85
CA LEU A 305 -5.70 -3.71 11.07
C LEU A 305 -6.60 -4.11 12.23
N ILE A 306 -6.25 -5.17 12.95
CA ILE A 306 -7.06 -5.73 14.03
C ILE A 306 -6.22 -5.76 15.29
N ASN A 307 -6.61 -4.98 16.31
CA ASN A 307 -5.97 -5.02 17.61
C ASN A 307 -6.44 -6.26 18.39
N LYS A 308 -5.57 -7.24 18.50
CA LYS A 308 -5.82 -8.46 19.30
C LYS A 308 -5.32 -8.35 20.73
N ALA A 309 -4.70 -7.20 21.12
CA ALA A 309 -4.30 -6.96 22.50
C ALA A 309 -5.52 -6.90 23.44
N SER A 310 -5.28 -7.19 24.70
CA SER A 310 -6.28 -7.08 25.78
C SER A 310 -6.35 -5.67 26.39
N GLU A 311 -5.53 -4.73 25.90
CA GLU A 311 -5.45 -3.35 26.39
C GLU A 311 -5.62 -2.34 25.24
N ASP A 312 -6.01 -1.12 25.61
CA ASP A 312 -6.05 0.01 24.69
C ASP A 312 -4.63 0.34 24.20
N ILE A 313 -4.50 0.62 22.91
CA ILE A 313 -3.30 1.25 22.35
C ILE A 313 -3.66 2.69 22.00
N ARG A 314 -3.02 3.63 22.68
CA ARG A 314 -3.29 5.07 22.62
C ARG A 314 -2.27 5.78 21.76
N GLU A 315 -2.63 6.97 21.27
CA GLU A 315 -1.75 7.73 20.37
C GLU A 315 -1.13 6.81 19.31
N THR A 316 -2.01 6.01 18.67
CA THR A 316 -1.58 5.05 17.66
C THR A 316 -1.48 5.74 16.32
N TYR A 317 -0.34 5.57 15.67
CA TYR A 317 -0.08 6.01 14.31
C TYR A 317 0.06 4.81 13.39
N PHE A 318 -0.48 4.94 12.19
CA PHE A 318 -0.18 4.09 11.06
C PHE A 318 0.68 4.89 10.10
N ALA A 319 1.71 4.27 9.56
CA ALA A 319 2.53 4.90 8.56
C ALA A 319 2.85 3.93 7.44
N LEU A 320 2.87 4.42 6.21
CA LEU A 320 3.48 3.75 5.10
C LEU A 320 4.90 4.29 4.95
N TRP A 321 5.86 3.41 5.16
CA TRP A 321 7.26 3.67 4.86
C TRP A 321 7.57 3.17 3.45
N VAL A 322 8.23 3.98 2.65
CA VAL A 322 8.61 3.66 1.27
C VAL A 322 10.03 4.14 0.99
N ASP A 323 10.78 3.30 0.32
CA ASP A 323 12.09 3.60 -0.28
C ASP A 323 11.88 3.74 -1.80
N PRO A 324 11.65 4.95 -2.30
CA PRO A 324 11.16 5.17 -3.65
C PRO A 324 12.31 5.38 -4.63
N ASP A 325 13.09 4.35 -4.90
CA ASP A 325 14.13 4.41 -5.94
C ASP A 325 13.47 4.52 -7.33
N LEU A 326 13.21 5.75 -7.81
CA LEU A 326 12.52 6.02 -9.07
C LEU A 326 13.49 5.86 -10.25
N GLY A 327 13.85 4.61 -10.58
CA GLY A 327 14.93 4.29 -11.49
C GLY A 327 16.29 4.47 -10.82
N CYS A 328 16.89 5.64 -10.94
CA CYS A 328 18.13 5.98 -10.26
C CYS A 328 17.87 6.58 -8.89
N TYR A 329 18.14 5.85 -7.83
CA TYR A 329 17.90 6.29 -6.44
C TYR A 329 18.70 7.54 -5.99
N GLN A 330 19.61 8.06 -6.84
CA GLN A 330 20.52 9.13 -6.44
C GLN A 330 20.06 10.52 -6.88
N ASP A 331 19.09 10.64 -7.78
CA ASP A 331 18.61 11.90 -8.37
C ASP A 331 17.15 12.19 -8.08
N ASP A 332 16.60 11.53 -7.04
CA ASP A 332 15.20 11.69 -6.63
C ASP A 332 14.97 12.89 -5.71
N TYR A 333 13.87 13.58 -5.96
CA TYR A 333 13.23 14.55 -5.10
C TYR A 333 11.88 14.04 -4.61
N ILE A 334 11.45 14.51 -3.45
CA ILE A 334 10.21 14.10 -2.78
C ILE A 334 9.37 15.30 -2.37
N GLY A 335 8.07 15.08 -2.20
CA GLY A 335 7.14 16.07 -1.67
C GLY A 335 5.81 15.44 -1.27
N CYS A 336 4.87 16.26 -0.81
CA CYS A 336 3.52 15.80 -0.48
C CYS A 336 2.46 16.84 -0.82
N ASP A 337 1.26 16.37 -1.18
CA ASP A 337 0.02 17.12 -1.19
C ASP A 337 -0.76 16.75 0.06
N VAL A 338 -0.87 17.69 0.99
CA VAL A 338 -1.47 17.43 2.31
C VAL A 338 -2.98 17.22 2.20
N ASP A 339 -3.64 17.96 1.32
CA ASP A 339 -5.10 17.92 1.17
C ASP A 339 -5.57 16.61 0.56
N ARG A 340 -4.78 16.05 -0.37
CA ARG A 340 -5.02 14.73 -0.97
C ARG A 340 -4.54 13.56 -0.15
N SER A 341 -3.71 13.79 0.87
CA SER A 341 -2.97 12.72 1.57
C SER A 341 -2.00 11.97 0.64
N LEU A 342 -1.47 12.64 -0.36
CA LEU A 342 -0.61 12.12 -1.41
C LEU A 342 0.86 12.44 -1.10
N ALA A 343 1.72 11.44 -1.09
CA ALA A 343 3.16 11.59 -1.19
C ALA A 343 3.58 11.45 -2.65
N TYR A 344 4.61 12.17 -3.09
CA TYR A 344 5.11 12.02 -4.47
C TYR A 344 6.62 12.08 -4.55
N VAL A 345 7.13 11.47 -5.62
CA VAL A 345 8.54 11.37 -5.94
C VAL A 345 8.73 11.77 -7.40
N TYR A 346 9.74 12.55 -7.67
CA TYR A 346 10.06 13.04 -9.00
C TYR A 346 11.58 13.20 -9.15
N ASN A 347 12.06 13.17 -10.38
CA ASN A 347 13.47 13.34 -10.68
C ASN A 347 13.93 14.80 -10.50
N GLU A 348 15.18 15.02 -10.13
CA GLU A 348 15.78 16.36 -10.00
C GLU A 348 15.82 17.11 -11.34
N ASP A 349 16.10 16.38 -12.44
CA ASP A 349 16.19 16.96 -13.78
C ASP A 349 15.46 16.12 -14.84
N ALA A 350 15.64 16.42 -16.11
CA ALA A 350 14.93 15.79 -17.23
C ALA A 350 15.51 14.43 -17.66
N VAL A 351 16.44 13.85 -16.92
CA VAL A 351 17.10 12.59 -17.25
C VAL A 351 17.28 11.75 -16.00
N ASP A 352 16.46 10.72 -15.83
CA ASP A 352 16.68 9.73 -14.80
C ASP A 352 17.99 8.96 -15.06
N GLY A 353 18.95 9.15 -14.18
CA GLY A 353 20.31 8.66 -14.35
C GLY A 353 21.32 9.80 -14.42
N ILE A 354 22.44 9.60 -13.81
CA ILE A 354 23.43 10.66 -13.61
C ILE A 354 24.08 11.07 -14.93
N GLU A 355 24.00 12.36 -15.26
CA GLU A 355 24.74 12.94 -16.37
C GLU A 355 26.26 12.90 -16.11
N GLY A 356 27.00 12.19 -16.95
CA GLY A 356 28.46 12.18 -16.87
C GLY A 356 29.12 10.84 -16.59
N GLY A 357 28.35 9.75 -16.52
CA GLY A 357 28.87 8.38 -16.45
C GLY A 357 28.93 7.79 -15.04
N GLU A 358 28.24 8.36 -14.07
CA GLU A 358 27.92 7.67 -12.83
C GLU A 358 26.84 6.64 -13.10
N THR A 359 26.99 5.49 -12.50
CA THR A 359 26.10 4.36 -12.78
C THR A 359 25.22 4.14 -11.58
N CYS A 360 24.07 4.66 -11.47
CA CYS A 360 23.08 4.48 -10.39
C CYS A 360 23.10 3.08 -9.70
N GLY A 361 24.26 2.65 -9.23
CA GLY A 361 24.50 1.31 -8.69
C GLY A 361 24.44 0.16 -9.71
N GLY A 362 24.24 0.46 -11.00
CA GLY A 362 24.05 -0.53 -12.07
C GLY A 362 22.62 -0.95 -12.28
N VAL A 363 21.65 -0.29 -11.65
CA VAL A 363 20.22 -0.48 -11.93
C VAL A 363 19.83 0.15 -13.26
N ASN A 364 18.76 -0.34 -13.87
CA ASN A 364 18.17 0.29 -15.05
C ASN A 364 17.44 1.57 -14.64
N THR A 365 17.45 2.56 -15.54
CA THR A 365 16.84 3.87 -15.34
C THR A 365 15.81 4.18 -16.44
N TYR A 366 14.95 5.17 -16.19
CA TYR A 366 13.97 5.65 -17.18
C TYR A 366 14.62 6.51 -18.27
N GLY A 367 15.84 7.00 -18.03
CA GLY A 367 16.54 7.87 -18.97
C GLY A 367 15.78 9.16 -19.21
N THR A 368 15.45 9.47 -20.49
CA THR A 368 14.68 10.68 -20.85
C THR A 368 13.16 10.51 -20.71
N ASN A 369 12.67 9.32 -20.35
CA ASN A 369 11.24 9.08 -20.14
C ASN A 369 10.93 9.18 -18.66
N VAL A 370 11.21 10.30 -18.07
CA VAL A 370 11.12 10.54 -16.63
C VAL A 370 9.68 10.45 -16.14
N PRO A 371 9.38 9.65 -15.10
CA PRO A 371 8.06 9.60 -14.51
C PRO A 371 7.93 10.50 -13.28
N ILE A 372 6.68 10.62 -12.80
CA ILE A 372 6.35 11.03 -11.44
C ILE A 372 5.58 9.90 -10.78
N LEU A 373 5.94 9.59 -9.53
CA LEU A 373 5.31 8.55 -8.74
C LEU A 373 4.51 9.17 -7.60
N GLY A 374 3.25 8.80 -7.46
CA GLY A 374 2.39 9.13 -6.32
C GLY A 374 2.15 7.92 -5.44
N ILE A 375 2.01 8.14 -4.13
CA ILE A 375 1.60 7.16 -3.14
C ILE A 375 0.51 7.81 -2.32
N ASP A 376 -0.73 7.32 -2.42
CA ASP A 376 -1.88 7.97 -1.82
C ASP A 376 -2.62 7.09 -0.82
N TYR A 377 -3.22 7.75 0.18
CA TYR A 377 -4.21 7.17 1.09
C TYR A 377 -5.63 7.40 0.55
N PHE A 378 -6.07 6.60 -0.42
CA PHE A 378 -7.44 6.66 -0.95
C PHE A 378 -8.52 6.43 0.11
N ARG A 379 -8.17 5.77 1.21
CA ARG A 379 -8.96 5.68 2.44
C ARG A 379 -8.04 5.67 3.64
N GLY A 380 -8.21 6.65 4.51
CA GLY A 380 -7.53 6.70 5.79
C GLY A 380 -8.25 5.89 6.88
N PRO A 381 -7.62 5.69 8.03
CA PRO A 381 -8.26 5.10 9.18
C PRO A 381 -9.33 6.03 9.73
N ARG A 382 -10.29 5.48 10.49
CA ARG A 382 -11.34 6.26 11.14
C ARG A 382 -11.02 6.56 12.60
N GLY A 383 -11.25 7.80 12.97
CA GLY A 383 -11.20 8.29 14.34
C GLY A 383 -12.48 9.03 14.74
N PRO A 384 -12.72 9.25 16.04
CA PRO A 384 -13.92 9.94 16.50
C PRO A 384 -13.94 11.41 16.05
N LYS A 385 -15.12 11.88 15.66
CA LYS A 385 -15.36 13.31 15.40
C LYS A 385 -15.28 14.11 16.69
N ILE A 386 -14.40 15.08 16.77
CA ILE A 386 -14.30 15.95 17.91
C ILE A 386 -14.55 17.38 17.49
N PHE A 387 -15.48 18.00 18.19
CA PHE A 387 -15.74 19.41 18.02
C PHE A 387 -14.70 20.23 18.78
N CYS A 388 -14.05 21.16 18.08
CA CYS A 388 -13.24 22.18 18.71
C CYS A 388 -14.07 22.95 19.74
N ARG A 389 -13.48 23.23 20.89
CA ARG A 389 -14.11 24.01 21.93
C ARG A 389 -13.22 25.17 22.33
N ASP A 390 -13.83 26.32 22.64
CA ASP A 390 -13.14 27.43 23.27
C ASP A 390 -12.79 27.12 24.74
N MET A 391 -12.10 28.05 25.40
CA MET A 391 -11.72 27.89 26.81
C MET A 391 -12.92 27.85 27.78
N ASP A 392 -14.10 28.25 27.33
CA ASP A 392 -15.36 28.22 28.09
C ASP A 392 -16.17 26.93 27.79
N GLY A 393 -15.66 26.04 26.88
CA GLY A 393 -16.26 24.76 26.52
C GLY A 393 -17.31 24.82 25.41
N ASN A 394 -17.52 25.99 24.75
CA ASN A 394 -18.44 26.13 23.64
C ASN A 394 -17.83 25.52 22.36
N ILE A 395 -18.64 24.87 21.54
CA ILE A 395 -18.20 24.33 20.23
C ILE A 395 -17.88 25.53 19.31
N LEU A 396 -16.67 25.49 18.74
CA LEU A 396 -16.29 26.45 17.72
C LEU A 396 -16.98 26.12 16.40
N THR A 397 -17.26 27.15 15.61
CA THR A 397 -17.92 27.03 14.30
C THR A 397 -17.12 27.77 13.24
N GLN A 398 -17.21 27.31 12.00
CA GLN A 398 -16.69 27.97 10.81
C GLN A 398 -17.82 28.15 9.79
N ILE A 399 -17.60 28.98 8.81
CA ILE A 399 -18.50 29.09 7.66
C ILE A 399 -17.95 28.14 6.59
N ASP A 400 -18.81 27.25 6.14
CA ASP A 400 -18.53 26.42 4.97
C ASP A 400 -18.51 27.34 3.74
N GLU A 401 -17.39 27.32 3.01
CA GLU A 401 -17.18 28.27 1.89
C GLU A 401 -18.01 27.91 0.65
N GLU A 402 -18.43 26.64 0.51
CA GLU A 402 -19.24 26.18 -0.61
C GLU A 402 -20.73 26.46 -0.38
N THR A 403 -21.22 26.14 0.80
CA THR A 403 -22.66 26.30 1.13
C THR A 403 -23.01 27.59 1.79
N GLY A 404 -22.05 28.30 2.40
CA GLY A 404 -22.27 29.50 3.21
C GLY A 404 -22.90 29.21 4.56
N ASP A 405 -23.06 27.98 4.96
CA ASP A 405 -23.64 27.56 6.22
C ASP A 405 -22.63 27.61 7.37
N THR A 406 -23.14 27.83 8.59
CA THR A 406 -22.31 27.71 9.79
C THR A 406 -22.23 26.26 10.21
N VAL A 407 -21.05 25.66 10.09
CA VAL A 407 -20.76 24.27 10.48
C VAL A 407 -19.89 24.22 11.73
N ASN A 408 -19.99 23.15 12.48
CA ASN A 408 -19.14 22.93 13.64
C ASN A 408 -17.71 22.64 13.20
N LEU A 409 -16.74 23.33 13.80
CA LEU A 409 -15.33 23.10 13.54
C LEU A 409 -14.89 21.79 14.23
N PHE A 410 -14.26 20.93 13.48
CA PHE A 410 -13.63 19.71 14.01
C PHE A 410 -12.17 20.00 14.33
N CYS A 411 -11.74 19.53 15.48
CA CYS A 411 -10.34 19.52 15.89
C CYS A 411 -9.78 18.12 15.74
N ASP A 412 -8.46 18.03 15.69
CA ASP A 412 -7.75 16.77 15.69
C ASP A 412 -8.25 15.84 16.81
N PRO A 413 -8.52 14.57 16.49
CA PRO A 413 -9.25 13.70 17.37
C PRO A 413 -8.47 13.35 18.63
N PRO A 414 -8.97 13.63 19.82
CA PRO A 414 -8.60 12.81 20.95
C PRO A 414 -9.46 11.54 20.95
N ILE A 415 -8.84 10.48 21.04
CA ILE A 415 -9.05 9.23 21.75
C ILE A 415 -10.47 9.07 22.34
N GLY A 416 -11.30 8.20 21.76
CA GLY A 416 -12.56 7.83 22.42
C GLY A 416 -13.41 6.85 21.62
N SER A 417 -14.05 5.93 22.35
CA SER A 417 -15.12 5.08 21.83
C SER A 417 -16.32 5.93 21.43
N GLY A 418 -16.70 5.89 20.17
CA GLY A 418 -17.93 6.50 19.67
C GLY A 418 -18.71 5.55 18.80
N ASP A 419 -19.99 5.80 18.65
CA ASP A 419 -20.87 5.16 17.67
C ASP A 419 -20.22 5.32 16.28
N PHE A 420 -20.29 4.30 15.43
CA PHE A 420 -19.67 4.31 14.09
C PHE A 420 -20.10 5.51 13.23
N ASP A 421 -21.30 6.04 13.44
CA ASP A 421 -21.82 7.22 12.75
C ASP A 421 -21.12 8.55 13.14
N THR A 422 -20.25 8.51 14.15
CA THR A 422 -19.51 9.69 14.65
C THR A 422 -18.02 9.65 14.31
N LEU A 423 -17.58 8.70 13.51
CA LEU A 423 -16.19 8.59 13.07
C LEU A 423 -15.96 9.40 11.80
N LEU A 424 -14.82 10.08 11.76
CA LEU A 424 -14.27 10.73 10.56
C LEU A 424 -13.17 9.86 9.98
N GLU A 425 -13.05 9.88 8.70
CA GLU A 425 -11.84 9.43 8.02
C GLU A 425 -10.71 10.42 8.30
N ILE A 426 -9.53 9.92 8.65
CA ILE A 426 -8.35 10.71 8.96
C ILE A 426 -7.38 10.56 7.79
N GLY A 427 -7.04 11.66 7.17
CA GLY A 427 -6.02 11.71 6.13
C GLY A 427 -4.60 11.65 6.70
N MET A 428 -3.65 12.09 5.90
CA MET A 428 -2.26 12.21 6.29
C MET A 428 -2.10 13.26 7.39
N SER A 429 -1.53 12.88 8.52
CA SER A 429 -1.25 13.77 9.66
C SER A 429 0.19 14.24 9.75
N ALA A 430 1.10 13.54 9.06
CA ALA A 430 2.48 13.96 8.91
C ALA A 430 3.09 13.34 7.63
N PHE A 431 4.02 14.07 7.04
CA PHE A 431 4.90 13.57 5.99
C PHE A 431 6.35 13.82 6.39
N MET A 432 7.14 12.77 6.45
CA MET A 432 8.51 12.79 6.90
C MET A 432 9.42 12.10 5.89
N TYR A 433 10.72 12.35 5.99
CA TYR A 433 11.70 11.59 5.22
C TYR A 433 12.88 11.15 6.08
N MET A 434 13.64 10.20 5.58
CA MET A 434 14.88 9.74 6.16
C MET A 434 15.96 9.69 5.08
N ASN A 435 17.14 10.19 5.38
CA ASN A 435 18.28 10.13 4.49
C ASN A 435 19.03 8.81 4.64
N ASN A 436 19.57 8.29 3.55
CA ASN A 436 20.65 7.30 3.61
C ASN A 436 21.92 7.95 4.18
N CYS A 437 22.17 7.76 5.48
CA CYS A 437 23.31 8.39 6.15
C CYS A 437 24.68 7.79 5.82
N GLY A 438 24.74 6.83 4.92
CA GLY A 438 25.98 6.39 4.28
C GLY A 438 26.50 7.34 3.21
N VAL A 439 25.67 8.30 2.76
CA VAL A 439 25.97 9.24 1.66
C VAL A 439 25.78 10.69 2.14
N GLY A 440 26.66 11.60 1.75
CA GLY A 440 26.46 13.04 1.92
C GLY A 440 26.63 13.62 3.32
N ASN A 441 26.65 12.81 4.39
CA ASN A 441 26.79 13.22 5.78
C ASN A 441 25.68 14.18 6.29
N PRO A 442 24.38 13.80 6.12
CA PRO A 442 23.25 14.58 6.64
C PRO A 442 23.21 14.59 8.18
N PRO A 443 22.37 15.45 8.80
CA PRO A 443 22.18 15.43 10.25
C PRO A 443 21.73 14.03 10.73
N VAL A 444 22.33 13.50 11.78
CA VAL A 444 21.99 12.15 12.30
C VAL A 444 20.51 12.01 12.69
N ALA A 445 19.87 13.12 13.09
CA ALA A 445 18.46 13.14 13.43
C ALA A 445 17.52 12.90 12.23
N THR A 446 18.03 13.05 11.00
CA THR A 446 17.27 12.82 9.75
C THR A 446 17.62 11.49 9.08
N CYS A 447 18.33 10.60 9.78
CA CYS A 447 18.72 9.28 9.26
C CYS A 447 17.66 8.21 9.52
N ASP A 448 17.95 6.96 9.13
CA ASP A 448 17.09 5.82 9.45
C ASP A 448 16.99 5.61 10.97
N ALA A 449 15.77 5.30 11.42
CA ALA A 449 15.49 4.99 12.82
C ALA A 449 16.15 3.66 13.25
N GLY A 450 16.72 3.62 14.44
CA GLY A 450 17.44 2.45 14.96
C GLY A 450 16.93 1.92 16.30
N GLN A 451 15.93 2.57 16.91
CA GLN A 451 15.34 2.16 18.19
C GLN A 451 13.89 2.65 18.33
N SER A 452 13.12 2.00 19.18
CA SER A 452 11.66 2.21 19.30
C SER A 452 11.24 3.67 19.50
N THR A 453 12.01 4.46 20.26
CA THR A 453 11.72 5.87 20.47
C THR A 453 11.92 6.72 19.21
N GLU A 454 12.90 6.39 18.39
CA GLU A 454 13.16 7.06 17.12
C GLU A 454 12.08 6.74 16.08
N PHE A 455 11.72 5.45 15.94
CA PHE A 455 10.58 5.03 15.12
C PHE A 455 9.29 5.75 15.53
N TYR A 456 9.02 5.81 16.83
CA TYR A 456 7.81 6.45 17.34
C TYR A 456 7.84 7.98 17.15
N ASN A 457 9.01 8.62 17.29
CA ASN A 457 9.16 10.06 17.06
C ASN A 457 8.85 10.42 15.61
N ILE A 458 9.44 9.71 14.65
CA ILE A 458 9.21 10.03 13.24
C ILE A 458 7.76 9.79 12.82
N MET A 459 7.09 8.78 13.39
CA MET A 459 5.64 8.56 13.22
C MET A 459 4.78 9.68 13.85
N LYS A 460 5.32 10.47 14.75
CA LYS A 460 4.66 11.65 15.32
C LYS A 460 4.90 12.92 14.52
N GLY A 461 5.60 12.87 13.39
CA GLY A 461 5.98 14.05 12.62
C GLY A 461 7.07 14.89 13.30
N ILE A 462 7.97 14.26 14.07
CA ILE A 462 9.14 14.91 14.66
C ILE A 462 10.40 14.09 14.38
N TRP A 463 11.55 14.74 14.32
CA TRP A 463 12.82 14.09 14.03
C TRP A 463 13.23 13.06 15.10
N LEU A 464 14.16 12.17 14.75
CA LEU A 464 14.59 11.05 15.61
C LEU A 464 15.00 11.49 17.01
N ASP A 465 15.61 12.66 17.15
CA ASP A 465 16.08 13.23 18.42
C ASP A 465 15.00 14.00 19.19
N GLY A 466 13.76 14.03 18.68
CA GLY A 466 12.63 14.76 19.23
C GLY A 466 12.55 16.23 18.84
N THR A 467 13.42 16.71 17.94
CA THR A 467 13.31 18.07 17.37
C THR A 467 12.09 18.15 16.44
N PRO A 468 11.23 19.19 16.55
CA PRO A 468 10.13 19.40 15.59
C PRO A 468 10.66 19.61 14.16
N VAL A 469 9.89 19.21 13.17
CA VAL A 469 10.11 19.64 11.79
C VAL A 469 9.88 21.16 11.71
N THR A 470 10.69 21.84 10.92
CA THR A 470 10.62 23.29 10.76
C THR A 470 10.51 23.68 9.30
N VAL A 471 9.71 24.70 9.01
CA VAL A 471 9.54 25.19 7.64
C VAL A 471 10.87 25.72 7.09
N GLY A 472 11.16 25.35 5.85
CA GLY A 472 12.32 25.80 5.08
C GLY A 472 13.57 24.92 5.19
N GLY A 473 14.44 25.03 4.17
CA GLY A 473 15.64 24.20 4.06
C GLY A 473 15.32 22.70 3.99
N ASP A 474 16.07 21.91 4.71
CA ASP A 474 15.89 20.45 4.82
C ASP A 474 14.87 20.03 5.92
N GLY A 475 14.15 20.97 6.52
CA GLY A 475 13.18 20.69 7.58
C GLY A 475 13.78 20.47 8.96
N TYR A 476 15.12 20.42 9.11
CA TYR A 476 15.80 20.23 10.38
C TYR A 476 16.57 21.49 10.78
N ASN A 477 15.97 22.34 11.60
CA ASN A 477 16.60 23.54 12.12
C ASN A 477 16.35 23.70 13.64
N PRO A 478 17.16 23.02 14.48
CA PRO A 478 17.02 23.12 15.92
C PRO A 478 17.15 24.56 16.40
N GLY A 479 16.08 25.11 16.96
CA GLY A 479 16.02 26.51 17.43
C GLY A 479 15.08 27.40 16.63
N SER A 480 14.55 26.96 15.49
CA SER A 480 13.39 27.57 14.84
C SER A 480 12.12 27.35 15.69
N THR A 481 11.19 28.30 15.61
CA THR A 481 9.87 28.20 16.26
C THR A 481 8.75 28.01 15.22
N ASP A 482 9.09 27.99 13.95
CA ASP A 482 8.17 27.77 12.85
C ASP A 482 8.11 26.28 12.53
N SER A 483 7.24 25.56 13.24
CA SER A 483 7.14 24.10 13.16
C SER A 483 5.95 23.66 12.32
N THR A 484 6.13 22.53 11.65
CA THR A 484 5.13 21.82 10.84
C THR A 484 5.20 20.32 11.11
N SER A 485 4.26 19.55 10.55
CA SER A 485 4.34 18.08 10.49
C SER A 485 4.61 17.56 9.08
N TYR A 486 4.75 18.45 8.11
CA TYR A 486 4.91 18.09 6.71
C TYR A 486 6.18 18.70 6.14
N VAL A 487 7.03 17.86 5.54
CA VAL A 487 8.19 18.33 4.78
C VAL A 487 7.79 18.53 3.32
N PHE A 488 8.25 19.60 2.68
CA PHE A 488 8.04 19.89 1.25
C PHE A 488 6.57 19.80 0.79
N PRO A 489 5.66 20.58 1.42
CA PRO A 489 4.23 20.49 1.13
C PRO A 489 3.78 21.25 -0.13
N ASP A 490 4.68 22.02 -0.76
CA ASP A 490 4.35 22.83 -1.91
C ASP A 490 4.81 22.18 -3.22
N GLU A 491 4.11 22.45 -4.32
CA GLU A 491 4.44 21.91 -5.63
C GLU A 491 5.85 22.32 -6.11
N PRO A 492 6.55 21.44 -6.87
CA PRO A 492 7.91 21.72 -7.34
C PRO A 492 8.03 23.01 -8.16
N ASN A 493 7.01 23.34 -8.94
CA ASN A 493 6.96 24.49 -9.84
C ASN A 493 6.29 25.75 -9.24
N ASP A 494 5.97 25.76 -7.95
CA ASP A 494 5.38 26.92 -7.29
C ASP A 494 6.39 28.10 -7.26
N GLU A 495 6.05 29.21 -7.93
CA GLU A 495 6.88 30.41 -8.01
C GLU A 495 6.66 31.39 -6.84
N SER A 496 5.83 31.06 -5.85
CA SER A 496 5.62 31.92 -4.68
C SER A 496 6.89 32.02 -3.83
N THR A 497 7.08 33.16 -3.17
CA THR A 497 8.32 33.46 -2.43
C THR A 497 8.48 32.65 -1.15
N ASP A 498 7.45 32.04 -0.70
CA ASP A 498 7.30 31.21 0.51
C ASP A 498 7.08 29.72 0.20
N ALA A 499 7.04 29.34 -1.08
CA ALA A 499 6.97 27.94 -1.49
C ALA A 499 8.15 27.13 -0.96
N TRP A 500 7.83 25.95 -0.41
CA TRP A 500 8.81 25.05 0.18
C TRP A 500 8.69 23.63 -0.39
N SER A 501 9.31 23.41 -1.52
CA SER A 501 9.58 22.10 -2.11
C SER A 501 11.08 21.82 -2.13
N MET A 502 11.50 20.62 -2.46
CA MET A 502 12.92 20.33 -2.64
C MET A 502 13.50 21.14 -3.80
N CYS A 503 12.73 21.37 -4.85
CA CYS A 503 13.12 22.18 -6.00
C CYS A 503 13.29 23.65 -5.63
N THR A 504 12.32 24.26 -4.97
CA THR A 504 12.38 25.69 -4.58
C THR A 504 13.42 25.97 -3.49
N ALA A 505 13.73 24.98 -2.65
CA ALA A 505 14.76 25.08 -1.62
C ALA A 505 16.19 24.78 -2.14
N ASP A 506 16.35 24.42 -3.43
CA ASP A 506 17.64 24.05 -4.05
C ASP A 506 18.41 23.03 -3.20
N LEU A 507 17.70 21.97 -2.78
CA LEU A 507 18.29 20.94 -1.95
C LEU A 507 19.08 19.93 -2.79
N PRO A 508 20.13 19.32 -2.23
CA PRO A 508 20.81 18.26 -2.91
C PRO A 508 19.87 17.07 -3.10
N PHE A 509 19.86 16.52 -4.28
CA PHE A 509 19.22 15.23 -4.56
C PHE A 509 19.89 14.09 -3.78
N GLY A 510 19.26 12.91 -3.71
CA GLY A 510 19.85 11.74 -3.04
C GLY A 510 18.82 10.73 -2.58
N ASP A 511 19.35 9.59 -2.21
CA ASP A 511 18.64 8.43 -1.69
C ASP A 511 17.87 8.78 -0.39
N ARG A 512 16.54 8.84 -0.48
CA ARG A 512 15.64 9.21 0.62
C ARG A 512 14.47 8.25 0.72
N ARG A 513 14.15 7.90 1.96
CA ARG A 513 12.96 7.15 2.32
C ARG A 513 11.90 8.12 2.78
N VAL A 514 10.66 7.86 2.41
CA VAL A 514 9.51 8.66 2.85
C VAL A 514 8.67 7.91 3.86
N LEU A 515 8.03 8.65 4.73
CA LEU A 515 7.09 8.13 5.71
C LEU A 515 5.82 8.98 5.67
N GLN A 516 4.76 8.40 5.19
CA GLN A 516 3.43 8.98 5.15
C GLN A 516 2.65 8.48 6.36
N VAL A 517 2.22 9.37 7.23
CA VAL A 517 1.66 9.02 8.54
C VAL A 517 0.22 9.46 8.67
N THR A 518 -0.60 8.62 9.31
CA THR A 518 -1.95 8.97 9.72
C THR A 518 -2.17 8.61 11.20
N GLY A 519 -2.89 9.46 11.92
CA GLY A 519 -3.13 9.36 13.35
C GLY A 519 -3.02 10.73 14.04
N PRO A 520 -3.06 10.82 15.40
CA PRO A 520 -3.14 9.69 16.35
C PRO A 520 -4.54 9.09 16.48
N LEU A 521 -4.60 7.81 16.78
CA LEU A 521 -5.82 7.04 16.98
C LEU A 521 -5.84 6.35 18.35
N LEU A 522 -7.03 5.96 18.81
CA LEU A 522 -7.21 4.98 19.87
C LEU A 522 -7.63 3.65 19.26
N LEU A 523 -6.87 2.60 19.50
CA LEU A 523 -7.27 1.24 19.18
C LEU A 523 -7.64 0.50 20.47
N GLN A 524 -8.94 0.25 20.65
CA GLN A 524 -9.45 -0.58 21.72
C GLN A 524 -9.21 -2.08 21.44
N PRO A 525 -9.24 -2.95 22.45
CA PRO A 525 -9.20 -4.39 22.25
C PRO A 525 -10.24 -4.85 21.22
N GLN A 526 -9.84 -5.68 20.27
CA GLN A 526 -10.61 -6.19 19.15
C GLN A 526 -11.10 -5.11 18.16
N ALA A 527 -10.68 -3.86 18.32
CA ALA A 527 -10.99 -2.81 17.34
C ALA A 527 -10.33 -3.11 16.00
N THR A 528 -11.09 -2.83 14.95
CA THR A 528 -10.64 -2.94 13.57
C THR A 528 -10.58 -1.54 12.95
N ASN A 529 -9.53 -1.28 12.23
CA ASN A 529 -9.42 -0.10 11.38
C ASN A 529 -8.85 -0.51 10.03
N GLU A 530 -8.95 0.35 9.03
CA GLU A 530 -8.42 0.05 7.72
C GLU A 530 -7.86 1.30 7.05
N LEU A 531 -6.92 1.06 6.17
CA LEU A 531 -6.43 2.05 5.24
C LEU A 531 -6.27 1.40 3.86
N ILE A 532 -6.44 2.20 2.81
CA ILE A 532 -6.24 1.77 1.43
C ILE A 532 -5.20 2.69 0.82
N VAL A 533 -4.14 2.08 0.36
CA VAL A 533 -3.01 2.75 -0.27
C VAL A 533 -2.99 2.40 -1.74
N GLY A 534 -2.78 3.39 -2.59
CA GLY A 534 -2.50 3.17 -4.00
C GLY A 534 -1.16 3.75 -4.41
N VAL A 535 -0.59 3.18 -5.44
CA VAL A 535 0.60 3.70 -6.11
C VAL A 535 0.18 4.15 -7.49
N VAL A 536 0.40 5.43 -7.78
CA VAL A 536 0.01 6.12 -9.01
C VAL A 536 1.29 6.44 -9.79
N PHE A 537 1.40 5.98 -11.02
CA PHE A 537 2.55 6.24 -11.87
C PHE A 537 2.13 6.99 -13.12
N VAL A 538 2.81 8.08 -13.42
CA VAL A 538 2.57 8.86 -14.64
C VAL A 538 3.88 9.23 -15.31
N PRO A 539 4.01 9.06 -16.64
CA PRO A 539 5.15 9.59 -17.37
C PRO A 539 5.03 11.12 -17.47
N ASP A 540 6.13 11.83 -17.25
CA ASP A 540 6.21 13.28 -17.45
C ASP A 540 7.56 13.67 -18.08
N GLU A 541 7.58 13.85 -19.38
CA GLU A 541 8.79 14.16 -20.15
C GLU A 541 8.97 15.67 -20.44
N GLU A 542 7.99 16.51 -20.11
CA GLU A 542 7.91 17.87 -20.65
C GLU A 542 8.13 18.97 -19.63
N SER A 543 7.93 18.73 -18.32
CA SER A 543 7.86 19.80 -17.32
C SER A 543 9.11 19.96 -16.44
N TYR A 544 10.16 19.21 -16.65
CA TYR A 544 11.42 19.27 -15.90
C TYR A 544 12.32 20.44 -16.27
N PRO A 545 13.20 20.92 -15.36
CA PRO A 545 13.23 20.64 -13.91
C PRO A 545 12.08 21.32 -13.18
N CYS A 546 11.79 20.89 -11.95
CA CYS A 546 10.67 21.33 -11.14
C CYS A 546 9.32 21.07 -11.84
N PRO A 547 8.91 19.80 -11.93
CA PRO A 547 7.78 19.40 -12.75
C PRO A 547 6.44 19.95 -12.26
N ASP A 548 5.51 20.12 -13.22
CA ASP A 548 4.09 20.38 -12.99
C ASP A 548 3.41 19.05 -12.63
N LEU A 549 2.78 18.97 -11.47
CA LEU A 549 2.15 17.75 -10.98
C LEU A 549 0.77 17.48 -11.57
N SER A 550 0.25 18.33 -12.46
CA SER A 550 -1.14 18.24 -12.95
C SER A 550 -1.53 16.89 -13.54
N ARG A 551 -0.60 16.17 -14.18
CA ARG A 551 -0.84 14.80 -14.68
C ARG A 551 -0.97 13.80 -13.54
N LEU A 552 -0.10 13.88 -12.52
CA LEU A 552 -0.17 13.04 -11.34
C LEU A 552 -1.48 13.28 -10.60
N LEU A 553 -1.79 14.55 -10.32
CA LEU A 553 -3.02 14.94 -9.59
C LEU A 553 -4.29 14.51 -10.34
N SER A 554 -4.30 14.63 -11.68
CA SER A 554 -5.44 14.16 -12.48
C SER A 554 -5.60 12.63 -12.45
N ALA A 555 -4.51 11.88 -12.44
CA ALA A 555 -4.54 10.43 -12.34
C ALA A 555 -4.97 9.98 -10.93
N ASP A 556 -4.53 10.71 -9.91
CA ASP A 556 -4.90 10.52 -8.52
C ASP A 556 -6.39 10.81 -8.29
N ASP A 557 -6.89 11.96 -8.78
CA ASP A 557 -8.31 12.33 -8.74
C ASP A 557 -9.20 11.27 -9.44
N LEU A 558 -8.73 10.70 -10.56
CA LEU A 558 -9.42 9.59 -11.23
C LEU A 558 -9.49 8.37 -10.32
N ALA A 559 -8.38 7.97 -9.71
CA ALA A 559 -8.35 6.84 -8.79
C ALA A 559 -9.23 7.11 -7.55
N GLN A 560 -9.15 8.29 -6.94
CA GLN A 560 -10.00 8.67 -5.81
C GLN A 560 -11.49 8.57 -6.18
N SER A 561 -11.86 9.01 -7.38
CA SER A 561 -13.24 8.91 -7.85
C SER A 561 -13.76 7.48 -7.95
N LEU A 562 -12.90 6.49 -8.25
CA LEU A 562 -13.28 5.07 -8.22
C LEU A 562 -13.64 4.61 -6.82
N PHE A 563 -12.83 4.98 -5.81
CA PHE A 563 -13.12 4.66 -4.42
C PHE A 563 -14.41 5.33 -3.95
N ASP A 564 -14.66 6.58 -4.33
CA ASP A 564 -15.86 7.33 -3.94
C ASP A 564 -17.13 6.79 -4.62
N ASN A 565 -16.99 6.20 -5.80
CA ASN A 565 -18.07 5.57 -6.55
C ASN A 565 -18.08 4.03 -6.46
N CYS A 566 -17.38 3.47 -5.48
CA CYS A 566 -17.38 2.03 -5.21
C CYS A 566 -16.91 1.18 -6.39
N PHE A 567 -15.87 1.62 -7.07
CA PHE A 567 -15.31 0.98 -8.26
C PHE A 567 -16.34 0.70 -9.38
N ASN A 568 -17.41 1.44 -9.38
CA ASN A 568 -18.31 1.46 -10.51
C ASN A 568 -17.59 2.16 -11.67
N ILE A 569 -16.66 1.41 -12.28
CA ILE A 569 -15.86 1.89 -13.41
C ILE A 569 -16.81 2.04 -14.57
N THR A 570 -16.78 3.21 -15.24
CA THR A 570 -17.48 3.40 -16.49
C THR A 570 -16.96 2.37 -17.50
N ASP A 571 -17.81 1.40 -17.80
CA ASP A 571 -17.49 0.35 -18.76
C ASP A 571 -17.85 0.88 -20.16
N GLY A 572 -16.89 1.47 -20.85
CA GLY A 572 -17.14 2.03 -22.19
C GLY A 572 -17.98 1.11 -23.08
N PRO A 573 -18.51 1.61 -24.19
CA PRO A 573 -19.35 0.77 -25.04
C PRO A 573 -18.58 -0.45 -25.54
N ASP A 574 -19.15 -1.63 -25.36
CA ASP A 574 -18.58 -2.88 -25.87
C ASP A 574 -18.19 -2.75 -27.34
N ALA A 575 -17.02 -3.28 -27.69
CA ALA A 575 -16.58 -3.31 -29.06
C ALA A 575 -17.58 -4.13 -29.92
N PRO A 576 -17.99 -3.63 -31.09
CA PRO A 576 -18.86 -4.38 -31.94
C PRO A 576 -18.16 -5.63 -32.52
N ASP A 577 -18.92 -6.69 -32.73
CA ASP A 577 -18.44 -7.83 -33.47
C ASP A 577 -18.24 -7.47 -34.96
N VAL A 578 -17.17 -8.02 -35.54
CA VAL A 578 -16.80 -7.79 -36.93
C VAL A 578 -16.99 -9.08 -37.72
N CYS A 579 -17.88 -9.05 -38.71
CA CYS A 579 -18.00 -10.11 -39.67
C CYS A 579 -17.45 -9.66 -41.03
N GLY A 580 -16.46 -10.38 -41.54
CA GLY A 580 -15.83 -10.10 -42.83
C GLY A 580 -16.31 -11.10 -43.93
N ILE A 581 -16.73 -10.60 -45.09
CA ILE A 581 -16.99 -11.40 -46.28
C ILE A 581 -15.99 -10.98 -47.35
N GLU A 582 -15.15 -11.91 -47.77
CA GLU A 582 -14.18 -11.70 -48.85
C GLU A 582 -14.86 -11.90 -50.21
N LEU A 583 -14.71 -10.93 -51.09
CA LEU A 583 -15.07 -10.96 -52.49
C LEU A 583 -13.81 -10.85 -53.36
N ASP A 584 -13.94 -11.09 -54.67
CA ASP A 584 -12.78 -11.21 -55.57
C ASP A 584 -11.78 -10.02 -55.52
N GLN A 585 -12.24 -8.80 -55.27
CA GLN A 585 -11.40 -7.59 -55.10
C GLN A 585 -11.87 -6.65 -53.99
N GLU A 586 -12.78 -7.09 -53.15
CA GLU A 586 -13.38 -6.29 -52.09
C GLU A 586 -13.59 -7.13 -50.85
N ILE A 587 -13.57 -6.49 -49.66
CA ILE A 587 -13.97 -7.09 -48.40
C ILE A 587 -15.17 -6.30 -47.88
N ILE A 588 -16.26 -7.00 -47.62
CA ILE A 588 -17.41 -6.42 -46.94
C ILE A 588 -17.23 -6.69 -45.44
N MET A 589 -17.13 -5.64 -44.66
CA MET A 589 -17.11 -5.72 -43.20
C MET A 589 -18.46 -5.29 -42.65
N THR A 590 -19.05 -6.08 -41.80
CA THR A 590 -20.28 -5.77 -41.08
C THR A 590 -19.94 -5.68 -39.60
N LEU A 591 -20.27 -4.55 -38.97
CA LEU A 591 -20.19 -4.34 -37.54
C LEU A 591 -21.58 -4.52 -36.94
N PHE A 592 -21.71 -5.22 -35.86
CA PHE A 592 -22.97 -5.37 -35.13
C PHE A 592 -22.71 -5.60 -33.64
N ASN A 593 -23.62 -5.05 -32.80
CA ASN A 593 -23.60 -5.27 -31.37
C ASN A 593 -24.50 -6.47 -31.04
N GLN A 594 -23.97 -7.44 -30.28
CA GLN A 594 -24.72 -8.64 -29.89
C GLN A 594 -25.81 -8.33 -28.86
N GLU A 595 -26.84 -9.17 -28.80
CA GLU A 595 -27.79 -9.16 -27.68
C GLU A 595 -27.07 -9.61 -26.40
N GLY A 596 -26.95 -8.69 -25.43
CA GLY A 596 -26.15 -8.87 -24.20
C GLY A 596 -24.96 -7.93 -24.11
N SER A 597 -24.55 -7.28 -25.20
CA SER A 597 -23.62 -6.16 -25.19
C SER A 597 -24.26 -4.94 -24.55
N ASN A 598 -23.47 -4.17 -23.75
CA ASN A 598 -23.95 -2.91 -23.16
C ASN A 598 -24.31 -1.87 -24.22
N ASN A 599 -23.78 -2.02 -25.46
CA ASN A 599 -24.06 -1.18 -26.62
C ASN A 599 -25.06 -1.80 -27.60
N PHE A 600 -25.89 -2.77 -27.15
CA PHE A 600 -26.90 -3.37 -28.02
C PHE A 600 -27.89 -2.33 -28.55
N LYS A 601 -28.07 -2.30 -29.88
CA LYS A 601 -28.89 -1.29 -30.59
C LYS A 601 -28.38 0.15 -30.47
N GLU A 602 -27.11 0.35 -30.19
CA GLU A 602 -26.50 1.68 -29.97
C GLU A 602 -27.20 2.47 -28.85
N LEU A 603 -27.66 1.77 -27.79
CA LEU A 603 -28.32 2.32 -26.62
C LEU A 603 -27.40 2.38 -25.41
N TYR A 604 -26.09 2.52 -25.63
CA TYR A 604 -25.15 2.74 -24.56
C TYR A 604 -25.40 4.10 -23.88
N GLU A 605 -25.61 4.09 -22.59
CA GLU A 605 -25.71 5.28 -21.74
C GLU A 605 -24.88 5.04 -20.50
N GLU A 606 -24.03 5.99 -20.16
CA GLU A 606 -23.20 5.92 -18.97
C GLU A 606 -23.05 7.30 -18.33
N LYS A 607 -23.00 7.34 -17.00
CA LYS A 607 -22.77 8.57 -16.25
C LYS A 607 -21.25 8.78 -16.11
N ASP A 608 -20.74 9.89 -16.62
CA ASP A 608 -19.36 10.30 -16.39
C ASP A 608 -19.18 10.65 -14.89
N LEU A 609 -18.34 9.88 -14.20
CA LEU A 609 -18.08 10.04 -12.77
C LEU A 609 -17.27 11.30 -12.45
N LEU A 610 -16.57 11.86 -13.44
CA LEU A 610 -15.79 13.10 -13.30
C LEU A 610 -16.64 14.36 -13.44
N ILE A 611 -17.90 14.25 -13.91
CA ILE A 611 -18.82 15.38 -14.01
C ILE A 611 -19.65 15.45 -12.73
N SER A 612 -19.21 16.28 -11.78
CA SER A 612 -19.91 16.53 -10.52
C SER A 612 -21.09 17.49 -10.61
N ASP A 613 -21.23 18.25 -11.72
CA ASP A 613 -22.24 19.30 -11.88
C ASP A 613 -23.29 18.93 -12.91
N GLU A 614 -24.50 18.61 -12.44
CA GLU A 614 -25.67 18.35 -13.30
C GLU A 614 -26.03 19.51 -14.25
N SER A 615 -25.50 20.72 -14.00
CA SER A 615 -25.73 21.90 -14.83
C SER A 615 -24.95 21.89 -16.15
N VAL A 616 -23.95 21.01 -16.29
CA VAL A 616 -23.11 20.86 -17.50
C VAL A 616 -23.68 19.82 -18.46
N MET A 617 -24.59 18.97 -18.00
CA MET A 617 -25.31 18.03 -18.86
C MET A 617 -26.32 18.81 -19.71
N GLY A 618 -25.85 19.27 -20.87
CA GLY A 618 -26.74 19.89 -21.85
C GLY A 618 -27.76 18.88 -22.35
N ASP A 619 -29.03 19.28 -22.39
CA ASP A 619 -30.06 18.60 -23.13
C ASP A 619 -29.63 18.53 -24.64
N ASP A 620 -29.16 17.38 -25.09
CA ASP A 620 -29.06 17.04 -26.51
C ASP A 620 -29.76 15.71 -26.81
#